data_a9a72e2100c953a22c4c1feff223c4a1
#
_entry.id   a9a72e2100c953a22c4c1feff223c4a1
#
_cell.length_a   1.000
_cell.length_b   1.000
_cell.length_c   1.000
_cell.angle_alpha   90.00
_cell.angle_beta   90.00
_cell.angle_gamma   90.00
#
_symmetry.space_group_name_H-M   'P 1'
#
loop_
_entity.id
_entity.type
_entity.pdbx_description
1 polymer ?
#
loop_
_entity_poly.entity_id
_entity_poly.type
_entity_poly.pdbx_seq_one_letter_code
_entity_poly.pdbx_strand_id
1 'polypeptide(L)'
;EVHYVGSGETLPPPLSKDIENRYLNDLSNPDKRAAARKILIEHNLRLVVYIARKFENTGIPIDDLVSIGSIGLIKAINTFNTDKNIKLATYASRCIENEILMYLRKNNGKQTEVSIDEPLNVDWDGNELLLSDILGTDEDLTQKEIEAETDRKLLGIALGRLSERERRIMELR
;
A
#
# COMPACT_ATOMS: atom_id res chain seq x y z
N GLU A 1 0.94 -26.94 -13.36
CA GLU A 1 0.52 -26.99 -11.95
C GLU A 1 0.91 -25.66 -11.30
N VAL A 2 -0.07 -24.92 -10.79
CA VAL A 2 0.17 -23.67 -10.09
C VAL A 2 0.32 -24.02 -8.63
N HIS A 3 1.56 -24.12 -8.15
CA HIS A 3 1.87 -24.28 -6.75
C HIS A 3 1.80 -22.90 -6.07
N TYR A 4 0.86 -22.72 -5.16
CA TYR A 4 0.82 -21.56 -4.27
C TYR A 4 1.73 -21.83 -3.07
N VAL A 5 2.68 -20.96 -2.82
CA VAL A 5 3.62 -21.07 -1.69
C VAL A 5 2.83 -20.90 -0.38
N GLY A 6 2.65 -21.98 0.37
CA GLY A 6 2.07 -21.88 1.72
C GLY A 6 1.23 -23.06 2.21
N SER A 7 0.47 -23.69 1.36
CA SER A 7 -0.24 -24.95 1.68
C SER A 7 -0.23 -25.82 0.44
N GLY A 8 0.14 -27.08 0.56
CA GLY A 8 0.17 -28.03 -0.55
C GLY A 8 -1.20 -28.33 -1.18
N GLU A 9 -2.18 -27.48 -0.97
CA GLU A 9 -3.54 -27.58 -1.49
C GLU A 9 -3.64 -26.85 -2.82
N THR A 10 -4.06 -27.55 -3.84
CA THR A 10 -4.38 -26.98 -5.15
C THR A 10 -5.68 -26.18 -5.06
N LEU A 11 -5.73 -25.03 -5.76
CA LEU A 11 -6.95 -24.23 -5.85
C LEU A 11 -8.14 -25.08 -6.32
N PRO A 12 -9.33 -24.89 -5.73
CA PRO A 12 -10.52 -25.68 -6.07
C PRO A 12 -10.85 -25.55 -7.57
N PRO A 13 -11.39 -26.62 -8.18
CA PRO A 13 -11.82 -26.58 -9.58
C PRO A 13 -13.01 -25.63 -9.77
N PRO A 14 -13.23 -25.10 -10.99
CA PRO A 14 -14.37 -24.25 -11.29
C PRO A 14 -15.68 -25.01 -11.08
N LEU A 15 -16.73 -24.28 -10.67
CA LEU A 15 -18.08 -24.82 -10.48
C LEU A 15 -18.72 -25.24 -11.81
N SER A 16 -19.57 -26.25 -11.75
CA SER A 16 -20.46 -26.54 -12.90
C SER A 16 -21.47 -25.40 -13.08
N LYS A 17 -21.93 -25.19 -14.31
CA LYS A 17 -22.83 -24.09 -14.68
C LYS A 17 -24.13 -24.08 -13.82
N ASP A 18 -24.67 -25.25 -13.51
CA ASP A 18 -25.91 -25.35 -12.73
C ASP A 18 -25.70 -24.95 -11.26
N ILE A 19 -24.56 -25.35 -10.70
CA ILE A 19 -24.17 -25.01 -9.35
C ILE A 19 -23.84 -23.52 -9.24
N GLU A 20 -23.11 -22.97 -10.22
CA GLU A 20 -22.80 -21.53 -10.29
C GLU A 20 -24.08 -20.69 -10.31
N ASN A 21 -25.06 -21.03 -11.17
CA ASN A 21 -26.32 -20.33 -11.25
C ASN A 21 -27.12 -20.40 -9.93
N ARG A 22 -27.07 -21.54 -9.23
CA ARG A 22 -27.70 -21.68 -7.92
C ARG A 22 -27.11 -20.70 -6.89
N TYR A 23 -25.78 -20.62 -6.80
CA TYR A 23 -25.13 -19.68 -5.88
C TYR A 23 -25.32 -18.21 -6.29
N LEU A 24 -25.40 -17.92 -7.59
CA LEU A 24 -25.73 -16.59 -8.08
C LEU A 24 -27.13 -16.15 -7.63
N ASN A 25 -28.12 -17.04 -7.68
CA ASN A 25 -29.46 -16.78 -7.17
C ASN A 25 -29.48 -16.61 -5.64
N ASP A 26 -28.67 -17.40 -4.92
CA ASP A 26 -28.54 -17.32 -3.46
C ASP A 26 -27.91 -15.98 -3.00
N LEU A 27 -27.19 -15.24 -3.88
CA LEU A 27 -26.69 -13.88 -3.56
C LEU A 27 -27.81 -12.88 -3.27
N SER A 28 -29.01 -13.10 -3.80
CA SER A 28 -30.19 -12.26 -3.53
C SER A 28 -30.81 -12.51 -2.17
N ASN A 29 -30.49 -13.64 -1.52
CA ASN A 29 -31.02 -14.01 -0.21
C ASN A 29 -30.05 -13.57 0.91
N PRO A 30 -30.46 -12.68 1.85
CA PRO A 30 -29.56 -12.16 2.90
C PRO A 30 -28.91 -13.26 3.74
N ASP A 31 -29.66 -14.32 4.07
CA ASP A 31 -29.18 -15.39 4.96
C ASP A 31 -28.11 -16.29 4.30
N LYS A 32 -28.19 -16.46 2.96
CA LYS A 32 -27.29 -17.32 2.20
C LYS A 32 -26.19 -16.57 1.48
N ARG A 33 -26.31 -15.25 1.39
CA ARG A 33 -25.42 -14.37 0.62
C ARG A 33 -23.95 -14.54 0.99
N ALA A 34 -23.64 -14.61 2.28
CA ALA A 34 -22.26 -14.72 2.76
C ALA A 34 -21.61 -16.05 2.34
N ALA A 35 -22.34 -17.16 2.49
CA ALA A 35 -21.87 -18.49 2.11
C ALA A 35 -21.72 -18.63 0.59
N ALA A 36 -22.72 -18.18 -0.17
CA ALA A 36 -22.68 -18.22 -1.64
C ALA A 36 -21.51 -17.38 -2.20
N ARG A 37 -21.29 -16.20 -1.64
CA ARG A 37 -20.18 -15.33 -2.00
C ARG A 37 -18.83 -15.98 -1.76
N LYS A 38 -18.62 -16.61 -0.60
CA LYS A 38 -17.38 -17.31 -0.27
C LYS A 38 -17.08 -18.40 -1.29
N ILE A 39 -18.04 -19.26 -1.60
CA ILE A 39 -17.90 -20.36 -2.56
C ILE A 39 -17.61 -19.83 -3.97
N LEU A 40 -18.33 -18.81 -4.41
CA LEU A 40 -18.11 -18.21 -5.73
C LEU A 40 -16.69 -17.59 -5.85
N ILE A 41 -16.16 -16.98 -4.80
CA ILE A 41 -14.80 -16.45 -4.78
C ILE A 41 -13.79 -17.58 -4.87
N GLU A 42 -13.87 -18.57 -3.97
CA GLU A 42 -12.90 -19.66 -3.87
C GLU A 42 -12.77 -20.44 -5.20
N HIS A 43 -13.87 -20.76 -5.84
CA HIS A 43 -13.89 -21.53 -7.09
C HIS A 43 -13.52 -20.70 -8.34
N ASN A 44 -13.41 -19.36 -8.24
CA ASN A 44 -12.98 -18.49 -9.32
C ASN A 44 -11.56 -17.91 -9.13
N LEU A 45 -10.82 -18.29 -8.08
CA LEU A 45 -9.44 -17.82 -7.86
C LEU A 45 -8.50 -18.25 -8.99
N ARG A 46 -8.72 -19.41 -9.63
CA ARG A 46 -7.93 -19.84 -10.80
C ARG A 46 -8.03 -18.86 -11.96
N LEU A 47 -9.20 -18.23 -12.13
CA LEU A 47 -9.40 -17.19 -13.17
C LEU A 47 -8.56 -15.94 -12.85
N VAL A 48 -8.46 -15.56 -11.57
CA VAL A 48 -7.62 -14.44 -11.14
C VAL A 48 -6.15 -14.70 -11.48
N VAL A 49 -5.64 -15.89 -11.11
CA VAL A 49 -4.24 -16.27 -11.43
C VAL A 49 -3.99 -16.27 -12.94
N TYR A 50 -4.92 -16.80 -13.72
CA TYR A 50 -4.81 -16.81 -15.18
C TYR A 50 -4.71 -15.40 -15.77
N ILE A 51 -5.51 -14.45 -15.26
CA ILE A 51 -5.50 -13.07 -15.73
C ILE A 51 -4.25 -12.33 -15.23
N ALA A 52 -3.86 -12.51 -13.95
CA ALA A 52 -2.68 -11.88 -13.37
C ALA A 52 -1.39 -12.22 -14.16
N ARG A 53 -1.26 -13.46 -14.63
CA ARG A 53 -0.14 -13.88 -15.49
C ARG A 53 0.03 -13.08 -16.77
N LYS A 54 -1.04 -12.52 -17.33
CA LYS A 54 -0.94 -11.66 -18.52
C LYS A 54 -0.21 -10.35 -18.25
N PHE A 55 -0.12 -9.96 -16.97
CA PHE A 55 0.52 -8.73 -16.51
C PHE A 55 1.89 -8.95 -15.86
N GLU A 56 2.43 -10.17 -15.92
CA GLU A 56 3.71 -10.52 -15.31
C GLU A 56 4.90 -9.66 -15.83
N ASN A 57 4.82 -9.20 -17.07
CA ASN A 57 5.84 -8.34 -17.70
C ASN A 57 5.82 -6.88 -17.22
N THR A 58 4.97 -6.53 -16.26
CA THR A 58 4.85 -5.15 -15.76
C THR A 58 5.83 -4.80 -14.64
N GLY A 59 6.67 -5.75 -14.21
CA GLY A 59 7.65 -5.58 -13.14
C GLY A 59 7.06 -5.70 -11.73
N ILE A 60 5.75 -6.00 -11.61
CA ILE A 60 5.09 -6.22 -10.31
C ILE A 60 5.09 -7.72 -10.00
N PRO A 61 5.40 -8.13 -8.75
CA PRO A 61 5.34 -9.52 -8.32
C PRO A 61 3.97 -10.14 -8.61
N ILE A 62 3.96 -11.40 -9.06
CA ILE A 62 2.72 -12.11 -9.42
C ILE A 62 1.75 -12.21 -8.23
N ASP A 63 2.27 -12.33 -7.00
CA ASP A 63 1.47 -12.43 -5.80
C ASP A 63 0.69 -11.14 -5.51
N ASP A 64 1.30 -9.99 -5.78
CA ASP A 64 0.65 -8.68 -5.68
C ASP A 64 -0.44 -8.54 -6.74
N LEU A 65 -0.15 -8.94 -7.99
CA LEU A 65 -1.13 -8.92 -9.08
C LEU A 65 -2.33 -9.83 -8.78
N VAL A 66 -2.10 -11.01 -8.18
CA VAL A 66 -3.16 -11.93 -7.75
C VAL A 66 -3.98 -11.32 -6.61
N SER A 67 -3.33 -10.67 -5.66
CA SER A 67 -4.00 -10.00 -4.54
C SER A 67 -4.90 -8.88 -5.05
N ILE A 68 -4.41 -8.03 -5.94
CA ILE A 68 -5.17 -6.95 -6.58
C ILE A 68 -6.32 -7.51 -7.43
N GLY A 69 -6.03 -8.54 -8.23
CA GLY A 69 -7.02 -9.23 -9.05
C GLY A 69 -8.14 -9.86 -8.21
N SER A 70 -7.82 -10.37 -7.02
CA SER A 70 -8.80 -10.92 -6.08
C SER A 70 -9.77 -9.85 -5.59
N ILE A 71 -9.32 -8.62 -5.38
CA ILE A 71 -10.19 -7.48 -5.07
C ILE A 71 -11.16 -7.23 -6.24
N GLY A 72 -10.65 -7.29 -7.47
CA GLY A 72 -11.49 -7.17 -8.69
C GLY A 72 -12.56 -8.26 -8.78
N LEU A 73 -12.22 -9.52 -8.46
CA LEU A 73 -13.17 -10.63 -8.40
C LEU A 73 -14.25 -10.40 -7.34
N ILE A 74 -13.87 -9.97 -6.14
CA ILE A 74 -14.81 -9.67 -5.06
C ILE A 74 -15.79 -8.56 -5.47
N LYS A 75 -15.28 -7.50 -6.10
CA LYS A 75 -16.12 -6.42 -6.63
C LYS A 75 -17.08 -6.94 -7.70
N ALA A 76 -16.58 -7.80 -8.61
CA ALA A 76 -17.40 -8.41 -9.65
C ALA A 76 -18.56 -9.22 -9.07
N ILE A 77 -18.32 -10.10 -8.12
CA ILE A 77 -19.36 -10.92 -7.49
C ILE A 77 -20.41 -10.06 -6.77
N ASN A 78 -19.98 -8.96 -6.14
CA ASN A 78 -20.90 -8.05 -5.44
C ASN A 78 -21.80 -7.24 -6.36
N THR A 79 -21.33 -6.94 -7.57
CA THR A 79 -22.03 -6.08 -8.53
C THR A 79 -22.62 -6.83 -9.71
N PHE A 80 -22.46 -8.17 -9.72
CA PHE A 80 -22.97 -9.01 -10.79
C PHE A 80 -24.49 -9.01 -10.82
N ASN A 81 -25.06 -8.77 -12.00
CA ASN A 81 -26.50 -8.85 -12.24
C ASN A 81 -26.80 -10.02 -13.18
N THR A 82 -27.59 -10.97 -12.70
CA THR A 82 -28.03 -12.17 -13.43
C THR A 82 -28.94 -11.86 -14.61
N ASP A 83 -29.66 -10.73 -14.58
CA ASP A 83 -30.63 -10.34 -15.62
C ASP A 83 -29.98 -10.00 -16.97
N LYS A 84 -28.69 -9.68 -16.97
CA LYS A 84 -27.97 -9.24 -18.17
C LYS A 84 -27.54 -10.36 -19.12
N ASN A 85 -27.88 -11.62 -18.82
CA ASN A 85 -27.54 -12.79 -19.64
C ASN A 85 -26.04 -12.90 -20.04
N ILE A 86 -25.13 -12.42 -19.17
CA ILE A 86 -23.69 -12.46 -19.34
C ILE A 86 -23.12 -13.52 -18.37
N LYS A 87 -22.13 -14.29 -18.80
CA LYS A 87 -21.46 -15.25 -17.92
C LYS A 87 -20.67 -14.52 -16.83
N LEU A 88 -20.70 -15.04 -15.58
CA LEU A 88 -19.93 -14.48 -14.47
C LEU A 88 -18.44 -14.34 -14.83
N ALA A 89 -17.84 -15.39 -15.41
CA ALA A 89 -16.44 -15.38 -15.80
C ALA A 89 -16.08 -14.23 -16.76
N THR A 90 -16.95 -13.89 -17.71
CA THR A 90 -16.73 -12.79 -18.65
C THR A 90 -16.76 -11.43 -17.96
N TYR A 91 -17.71 -11.24 -17.04
CA TYR A 91 -17.81 -10.00 -16.26
C TYR A 91 -16.67 -9.87 -15.27
N ALA A 92 -16.37 -10.95 -14.52
CA ALA A 92 -15.28 -10.99 -13.56
C ALA A 92 -13.92 -10.74 -14.22
N SER A 93 -13.66 -11.30 -15.41
CA SER A 93 -12.41 -11.06 -16.14
C SER A 93 -12.17 -9.57 -16.37
N ARG A 94 -13.18 -8.84 -16.81
CA ARG A 94 -13.07 -7.39 -17.04
C ARG A 94 -12.86 -6.61 -15.73
N CYS A 95 -13.54 -7.00 -14.66
CA CYS A 95 -13.36 -6.36 -13.37
C CYS A 95 -11.95 -6.59 -12.81
N ILE A 96 -11.41 -7.81 -12.95
CA ILE A 96 -10.05 -8.16 -12.54
C ILE A 96 -9.02 -7.37 -13.34
N GLU A 97 -9.14 -7.37 -14.68
CA GLU A 97 -8.25 -6.61 -15.57
C GLU A 97 -8.28 -5.11 -15.25
N ASN A 98 -9.45 -4.54 -15.04
CA ASN A 98 -9.58 -3.12 -14.71
C ASN A 98 -8.93 -2.77 -13.37
N GLU A 99 -9.06 -3.62 -12.34
CA GLU A 99 -8.44 -3.38 -11.03
C GLU A 99 -6.92 -3.41 -11.14
N ILE A 100 -6.35 -4.36 -11.87
CA ILE A 100 -4.91 -4.44 -12.14
C ILE A 100 -4.44 -3.20 -12.93
N LEU A 101 -5.15 -2.81 -13.99
CA LEU A 101 -4.81 -1.63 -14.78
C LEU A 101 -4.90 -0.33 -13.99
N MET A 102 -5.87 -0.19 -13.09
CA MET A 102 -5.97 0.97 -12.19
C MET A 102 -4.77 1.04 -11.25
N TYR A 103 -4.35 -0.10 -10.70
CA TYR A 103 -3.17 -0.18 -9.85
C TYR A 103 -1.89 0.20 -10.62
N LEU A 104 -1.70 -0.35 -11.83
CA LEU A 104 -0.56 -0.03 -12.68
C LEU A 104 -0.48 1.47 -13.00
N ARG A 105 -1.61 2.12 -13.34
CA ARG A 105 -1.64 3.56 -13.60
C ARG A 105 -1.27 4.37 -12.37
N LYS A 106 -1.74 3.97 -11.20
CA LYS A 106 -1.41 4.63 -9.93
C LYS A 106 0.08 4.47 -9.59
N ASN A 107 0.66 3.32 -9.91
CA ASN A 107 2.04 2.99 -9.57
C ASN A 107 3.04 3.59 -10.57
N ASN A 108 2.66 3.79 -11.83
CA ASN A 108 3.53 4.42 -12.84
C ASN A 108 3.95 5.85 -12.47
N GLY A 109 3.19 6.55 -11.62
CA GLY A 109 3.57 7.87 -11.09
C GLY A 109 4.65 7.81 -10.00
N LYS A 110 4.96 6.62 -9.47
CA LYS A 110 5.93 6.39 -8.38
C LYS A 110 7.31 5.94 -8.87
N GLN A 111 7.55 5.92 -10.17
CA GLN A 111 8.81 5.44 -10.77
C GLN A 111 10.04 6.29 -10.44
N THR A 112 9.89 7.38 -9.71
CA THR A 112 10.95 8.27 -9.23
C THR A 112 11.31 8.08 -7.76
N GLU A 113 10.80 7.04 -7.11
CA GLU A 113 11.22 6.71 -5.75
C GLU A 113 12.64 6.10 -5.81
N VAL A 114 13.62 6.81 -5.22
CA VAL A 114 15.01 6.37 -5.07
C VAL A 114 15.15 5.82 -3.64
N SER A 115 15.84 4.70 -3.47
CA SER A 115 16.09 4.17 -2.13
C SER A 115 17.00 5.12 -1.36
N ILE A 116 16.68 5.37 -0.09
CA ILE A 116 17.52 6.19 0.79
C ILE A 116 18.88 5.52 1.07
N ASP A 117 18.93 4.19 0.94
CA ASP A 117 20.15 3.39 1.07
C ASP A 117 20.86 3.15 -0.27
N GLU A 118 20.44 3.83 -1.36
CA GLU A 118 21.10 3.72 -2.64
C GLU A 118 22.44 4.49 -2.61
N PRO A 119 23.56 3.82 -2.96
CA PRO A 119 24.86 4.48 -3.00
C PRO A 119 24.89 5.51 -4.12
N LEU A 120 25.12 6.77 -3.78
CA LEU A 120 25.27 7.87 -4.75
C LEU A 120 26.63 7.82 -5.42
N ASN A 121 27.65 7.39 -4.72
CA ASN A 121 29.01 7.24 -5.21
C ASN A 121 29.75 6.18 -4.42
N VAL A 122 30.64 5.46 -5.11
CA VAL A 122 31.54 4.50 -4.49
C VAL A 122 32.96 5.02 -4.71
N ASP A 123 33.66 5.29 -3.63
CA ASP A 123 35.05 5.75 -3.69
C ASP A 123 35.98 4.60 -4.12
N TRP A 124 37.18 4.93 -4.62
CA TRP A 124 38.19 3.94 -5.04
C TRP A 124 38.70 3.03 -3.91
N ASP A 125 38.52 3.44 -2.63
CA ASP A 125 38.77 2.65 -1.44
C ASP A 125 37.60 1.74 -1.04
N GLY A 126 36.49 1.75 -1.80
CA GLY A 126 35.33 0.93 -1.59
C GLY A 126 34.33 1.49 -0.55
N ASN A 127 34.49 2.76 -0.13
CA ASN A 127 33.53 3.41 0.75
C ASN A 127 32.32 3.88 -0.07
N GLU A 128 31.13 3.52 0.36
CA GLU A 128 29.86 3.92 -0.25
C GLU A 128 29.32 5.17 0.45
N LEU A 129 29.05 6.22 -0.33
CA LEU A 129 28.32 7.39 0.14
C LEU A 129 26.84 7.19 -0.13
N LEU A 130 26.07 7.01 0.94
CA LEU A 130 24.63 6.77 0.85
C LEU A 130 23.85 8.08 0.75
N LEU A 131 22.66 8.02 0.16
CA LEU A 131 21.74 9.17 0.14
C LEU A 131 21.34 9.60 1.56
N SER A 132 21.23 8.63 2.49
CA SER A 132 20.98 8.87 3.92
C SER A 132 22.01 9.73 4.60
N ASP A 133 23.30 9.67 4.16
CA ASP A 133 24.39 10.44 4.77
C ASP A 133 24.32 11.93 4.39
N ILE A 134 23.72 12.22 3.24
CA ILE A 134 23.55 13.60 2.74
C ILE A 134 22.26 14.25 3.22
N LEU A 135 21.18 13.46 3.38
CA LEU A 135 19.85 13.96 3.76
C LEU A 135 19.64 13.98 5.28
N GLY A 136 20.69 14.06 6.08
CA GLY A 136 20.59 14.24 7.52
C GLY A 136 19.89 15.55 7.88
N THR A 137 19.16 15.58 8.97
CA THR A 137 18.78 16.82 9.67
C THR A 137 20.05 17.45 10.22
N ASP A 138 20.20 18.78 10.05
CA ASP A 138 21.27 19.53 10.70
C ASP A 138 21.34 19.12 12.18
N GLU A 139 22.49 18.57 12.60
CA GLU A 139 22.73 18.14 13.99
C GLU A 139 22.45 19.25 15.00
N ASP A 140 22.61 20.50 14.58
CA ASP A 140 22.36 21.71 15.34
C ASP A 140 20.89 21.97 15.71
N LEU A 141 19.88 21.40 15.02
CA LEU A 141 18.48 21.71 15.30
C LEU A 141 18.01 21.20 16.66
N THR A 142 18.49 20.03 17.06
CA THR A 142 18.11 19.43 18.34
C THR A 142 18.84 20.10 19.51
N GLN A 143 20.09 20.57 19.27
CA GLN A 143 20.87 21.29 20.27
C GLN A 143 20.40 22.76 20.42
N LYS A 144 20.00 23.41 19.32
CA LYS A 144 19.51 24.80 19.33
C LYS A 144 18.32 25.04 20.26
N GLU A 145 17.39 24.07 20.35
CA GLU A 145 16.25 24.21 21.29
C GLU A 145 16.73 24.13 22.76
N ILE A 146 17.66 23.24 23.08
CA ILE A 146 18.19 23.07 24.43
C ILE A 146 19.07 24.26 24.81
N GLU A 147 19.91 24.75 23.88
CA GLU A 147 20.72 25.94 24.06
C GLU A 147 19.84 27.18 24.28
N ALA A 148 18.81 27.39 23.45
CA ALA A 148 17.89 28.51 23.59
C ALA A 148 17.12 28.49 24.93
N GLU A 149 16.76 27.31 25.45
CA GLU A 149 16.14 27.19 26.76
C GLU A 149 17.12 27.49 27.89
N THR A 150 18.37 27.02 27.75
CA THR A 150 19.44 27.30 28.72
C THR A 150 19.81 28.78 28.74
N ASP A 151 19.92 29.42 27.59
CA ASP A 151 20.19 30.84 27.44
C ASP A 151 19.07 31.69 28.05
N ARG A 152 17.79 31.31 27.83
CA ARG A 152 16.66 32.00 28.49
C ARG A 152 16.73 31.91 30.02
N LYS A 153 17.10 30.76 30.56
CA LYS A 153 17.27 30.57 32.01
C LYS A 153 18.44 31.42 32.57
N LEU A 154 19.58 31.42 31.87
CA LEU A 154 20.76 32.23 32.23
C LEU A 154 20.44 33.73 32.16
N LEU A 155 19.72 34.16 31.13
CA LEU A 155 19.28 35.54 30.95
C LEU A 155 18.32 35.96 32.08
N GLY A 156 17.38 35.10 32.49
CA GLY A 156 16.52 35.32 33.64
C GLY A 156 17.27 35.49 34.99
N ILE A 157 18.31 34.65 35.18
CA ILE A 157 19.16 34.75 36.37
C ILE A 157 20.00 36.04 36.35
N ALA A 158 20.56 36.40 35.19
CA ALA A 158 21.34 37.63 35.03
C ALA A 158 20.50 38.88 35.24
N LEU A 159 19.29 38.94 34.71
CA LEU A 159 18.33 40.02 34.91
C LEU A 159 17.90 40.16 36.38
N GLY A 160 17.81 39.03 37.11
CA GLY A 160 17.49 39.04 38.53
C GLY A 160 18.61 39.58 39.42
N ARG A 161 19.86 39.67 38.94
CA ARG A 161 21.02 40.22 39.62
C ARG A 161 21.23 41.74 39.40
N LEU A 162 20.50 42.34 38.47
CA LEU A 162 20.57 43.77 38.14
C LEU A 162 19.82 44.56 39.19
N SER A 163 20.30 45.82 39.41
CA SER A 163 19.58 46.80 40.24
C SER A 163 18.25 47.17 39.56
N GLU A 164 17.27 47.61 40.35
CA GLU A 164 15.91 47.96 39.82
C GLU A 164 15.95 48.97 38.66
N ARG A 165 16.91 49.88 38.71
CA ARG A 165 17.09 50.92 37.66
C ARG A 165 17.66 50.32 36.38
N GLU A 166 18.59 49.41 36.44
CA GLU A 166 19.23 48.72 35.30
C GLU A 166 18.25 47.75 34.65
N ARG A 167 17.47 47.02 35.47
CA ARG A 167 16.44 46.09 35.01
C ARG A 167 15.37 46.80 34.18
N ARG A 168 14.90 47.98 34.68
CA ARG A 168 13.92 48.79 33.97
C ARG A 168 14.43 49.34 32.62
N ILE A 169 15.71 49.63 32.50
CA ILE A 169 16.36 50.05 31.25
C ILE A 169 16.41 48.88 30.26
N MET A 170 16.68 47.66 30.74
CA MET A 170 16.75 46.46 29.91
C MET A 170 15.36 46.00 29.44
N GLU A 171 14.33 46.16 30.23
CA GLU A 171 12.92 45.87 29.89
C GLU A 171 12.32 46.81 28.84
N LEU A 172 12.89 48.07 28.75
CA LEU A 172 12.41 49.11 27.83
C LEU A 172 13.18 49.10 26.49
N ARG A 173 14.18 48.24 26.30
CA ARG A 173 15.00 48.14 25.09
C ARG A 173 14.61 46.91 24.24
#